data_6740dcbc10f06a401f65d96b433b34d0
#
_entry.id   6740dcbc10f06a401f65d96b433b34d0
#
_cell.length_a   1.000
_cell.length_b   1.000
_cell.length_c   1.000
_cell.angle_alpha   90.00
_cell.angle_beta   90.00
_cell.angle_gamma   90.00
#
_symmetry.space_group_name_H-M   'P 1'
#
loop_
_entity.id
_entity.type
_entity.pdbx_description
1 polymer ?
#
loop_
_entity_poly.entity_id
_entity_poly.type
_entity_poly.pdbx_seq_one_letter_code
_entity_poly.pdbx_strand_id
1 'polypeptide(L)'
;MATLPFSCTSLALSADDFQSTLTALQADAAAVWALLEVESGKAGYLPDRRPQILFERAVFHTRTKGQFDASHPGISAPTWGGYIGGAAEYGRLGEAYALSPDDALQSVSWGIAQVMGFNFSPSGLSSVQDYVQGACASEGAQLLAFQNFLLHTGVAQALAAHDWNSVALHYNGSGQVAVYAGRLAANYATMQDPSKIPDLNVRAAQLYLTFLATSLNNPALNPKGIDGMAGPGTLGALNAFQRSHGLATTSTIDASTVAALAAALPAAASLALQ
;
A
#
# COMPACT_ATOMS: atom_id res chain seq x y z
N MET A 1 21.98 0.77 10.96
CA MET A 1 21.02 0.19 10.00
C MET A 1 21.31 0.81 8.64
N ALA A 2 21.39 -0.02 7.59
CA ALA A 2 21.45 0.50 6.24
C ALA A 2 20.10 1.15 5.89
N THR A 3 20.12 2.29 5.23
CA THR A 3 18.92 3.03 4.80
C THR A 3 18.99 3.27 3.30
N LEU A 4 17.84 3.25 2.66
CA LEU A 4 17.69 3.75 1.30
C LEU A 4 17.58 5.29 1.30
N PRO A 5 17.95 5.96 0.19
CA PRO A 5 17.97 7.41 0.10
C PRO A 5 16.57 8.03 -0.06
N PHE A 6 15.55 7.42 0.55
CA PHE A 6 14.16 7.88 0.49
C PHE A 6 13.67 8.31 1.86
N SER A 7 12.83 9.34 1.88
CA SER A 7 12.21 9.87 3.11
C SER A 7 10.71 9.61 3.06
N CYS A 8 10.20 8.91 4.09
CA CYS A 8 8.79 8.51 4.15
C CYS A 8 7.99 9.45 5.08
N THR A 9 7.12 10.27 4.49
CA THR A 9 6.09 11.03 5.20
C THR A 9 4.88 10.18 5.53
N SER A 10 4.58 9.20 4.68
CA SER A 10 3.56 8.16 4.87
C SER A 10 2.16 8.73 5.15
N LEU A 11 1.75 9.70 4.33
CA LEU A 11 0.44 10.32 4.47
C LEU A 11 -0.67 9.34 4.03
N ALA A 12 -1.78 9.36 4.75
CA ALA A 12 -2.96 8.58 4.42
C ALA A 12 -3.62 9.05 3.12
N LEU A 13 -4.40 8.17 2.51
CA LEU A 13 -5.24 8.48 1.36
C LEU A 13 -6.29 9.52 1.72
N SER A 14 -6.35 10.61 0.94
CA SER A 14 -7.35 11.66 1.09
C SER A 14 -8.60 11.36 0.25
N ALA A 15 -9.72 12.04 0.59
CA ALA A 15 -10.94 11.97 -0.20
C ALA A 15 -10.75 12.52 -1.61
N ASP A 16 -9.95 13.59 -1.75
CA ASP A 16 -9.68 14.23 -3.06
C ASP A 16 -8.85 13.30 -3.96
N ASP A 17 -7.83 12.63 -3.42
CA ASP A 17 -7.03 11.65 -4.19
C ASP A 17 -7.91 10.50 -4.67
N PHE A 18 -8.76 9.97 -3.79
CA PHE A 18 -9.64 8.85 -4.11
C PHE A 18 -10.68 9.26 -5.17
N GLN A 19 -11.35 10.40 -4.99
CA GLN A 19 -12.34 10.92 -5.94
C GLN A 19 -11.72 11.22 -7.33
N SER A 20 -10.51 11.77 -7.34
CA SER A 20 -9.75 12.00 -8.58
C SER A 20 -9.50 10.70 -9.33
N THR A 21 -9.12 9.64 -8.59
CA THR A 21 -8.91 8.31 -9.15
C THR A 21 -10.19 7.71 -9.72
N LEU A 22 -11.32 7.79 -9.00
CA LEU A 22 -12.61 7.30 -9.50
C LEU A 22 -13.00 7.98 -10.83
N THR A 23 -12.82 9.30 -10.87
CA THR A 23 -13.12 10.10 -12.07
C THR A 23 -12.23 9.70 -13.25
N ALA A 24 -10.92 9.55 -13.03
CA ALA A 24 -9.97 9.20 -14.08
C ALA A 24 -10.18 7.78 -14.63
N LEU A 25 -10.49 6.82 -13.74
CA LEU A 25 -10.73 5.42 -14.11
C LEU A 25 -12.16 5.19 -14.65
N GLN A 26 -13.08 6.16 -14.49
CA GLN A 26 -14.51 6.01 -14.76
C GLN A 26 -15.11 4.79 -14.02
N ALA A 27 -14.57 4.44 -12.86
CA ALA A 27 -14.97 3.31 -12.05
C ALA A 27 -15.66 3.77 -10.76
N ASP A 28 -16.58 2.96 -10.24
CA ASP A 28 -17.22 3.24 -8.96
C ASP A 28 -16.29 2.90 -7.77
N ALA A 29 -16.62 3.44 -6.60
CA ALA A 29 -15.84 3.26 -5.38
C ALA A 29 -15.74 1.78 -4.98
N ALA A 30 -16.82 1.01 -5.16
CA ALA A 30 -16.84 -0.41 -4.79
C ALA A 30 -15.84 -1.23 -5.63
N ALA A 31 -15.73 -0.93 -6.94
CA ALA A 31 -14.79 -1.60 -7.84
C ALA A 31 -13.32 -1.29 -7.47
N VAL A 32 -13.00 -0.03 -7.18
CA VAL A 32 -11.65 0.36 -6.77
C VAL A 32 -11.29 -0.25 -5.41
N TRP A 33 -12.19 -0.18 -4.42
CA TRP A 33 -11.97 -0.81 -3.11
C TRP A 33 -11.86 -2.33 -3.19
N ALA A 34 -12.66 -2.99 -4.06
CA ALA A 34 -12.57 -4.42 -4.25
C ALA A 34 -11.19 -4.85 -4.74
N LEU A 35 -10.58 -4.08 -5.64
CA LEU A 35 -9.22 -4.36 -6.14
C LEU A 35 -8.17 -4.10 -5.06
N LEU A 36 -8.22 -2.96 -4.37
CA LEU A 36 -7.29 -2.63 -3.28
C LEU A 36 -7.36 -3.64 -2.12
N GLU A 37 -8.54 -4.18 -1.82
CA GLU A 37 -8.72 -5.22 -0.79
C GLU A 37 -8.01 -6.52 -1.16
N VAL A 38 -8.03 -6.91 -2.43
CA VAL A 38 -7.33 -8.12 -2.90
C VAL A 38 -5.81 -7.95 -2.79
N GLU A 39 -5.30 -6.75 -3.05
CA GLU A 39 -3.86 -6.48 -3.14
C GLU A 39 -3.18 -6.30 -1.78
N SER A 40 -3.70 -5.42 -0.95
CA SER A 40 -3.00 -4.99 0.27
C SER A 40 -3.80 -5.13 1.56
N GLY A 41 -5.04 -5.58 1.49
CA GLY A 41 -5.93 -5.57 2.65
C GLY A 41 -6.18 -4.14 3.17
N LYS A 42 -6.23 -3.15 2.27
CA LYS A 42 -6.60 -1.74 2.50
C LYS A 42 -5.51 -0.83 3.08
N ALA A 43 -4.29 -1.26 3.33
CA ALA A 43 -3.25 -0.37 3.86
C ALA A 43 -2.01 -0.34 2.96
N GLY A 44 -1.50 0.86 2.68
CA GLY A 44 -0.30 1.06 1.87
C GLY A 44 1.00 1.06 2.67
N TYR A 45 0.91 1.05 4.00
CA TYR A 45 2.05 1.14 4.90
C TYR A 45 2.05 0.08 5.99
N LEU A 46 3.25 -0.30 6.41
CA LEU A 46 3.51 -1.04 7.63
C LEU A 46 3.35 -0.15 8.86
N PRO A 47 3.19 -0.71 10.07
CA PRO A 47 3.06 0.07 11.30
C PRO A 47 4.24 1.01 11.61
N ASP A 48 5.41 0.74 11.05
CA ASP A 48 6.62 1.54 11.18
C ASP A 48 6.76 2.63 10.09
N ARG A 49 5.70 2.90 9.34
CA ARG A 49 5.57 3.91 8.28
C ARG A 49 6.28 3.58 6.98
N ARG A 50 6.97 2.45 6.87
CA ARG A 50 7.52 2.00 5.58
C ARG A 50 6.39 1.56 4.67
N PRO A 51 6.46 1.77 3.34
CA PRO A 51 5.50 1.19 2.40
C PRO A 51 5.35 -0.33 2.60
N GLN A 52 4.17 -0.87 2.44
CA GLN A 52 4.00 -2.31 2.35
C GLN A 52 4.68 -2.80 1.08
N ILE A 53 5.47 -3.86 1.17
CA ILE A 53 6.21 -4.42 0.03
C ILE A 53 6.15 -5.94 -0.02
N LEU A 54 6.35 -6.46 -1.24
CA LEU A 54 6.68 -7.86 -1.46
C LEU A 54 7.85 -7.93 -2.46
N PHE A 55 8.95 -8.56 -2.06
CA PHE A 55 10.13 -8.72 -2.92
C PHE A 55 10.03 -10.01 -3.76
N GLU A 56 10.16 -9.86 -5.08
CA GLU A 56 10.02 -10.95 -6.06
C GLU A 56 11.38 -11.43 -6.57
N ARG A 57 11.90 -12.52 -5.97
CA ARG A 57 13.20 -13.09 -6.36
C ARG A 57 13.27 -13.53 -7.83
N ALA A 58 12.15 -13.96 -8.43
CA ALA A 58 12.10 -14.35 -9.83
C ALA A 58 12.22 -13.15 -10.78
N VAL A 59 11.71 -11.98 -10.35
CA VAL A 59 11.89 -10.72 -11.09
C VAL A 59 13.32 -10.26 -10.97
N PHE A 60 13.94 -10.31 -9.79
CA PHE A 60 15.35 -9.96 -9.60
C PHE A 60 16.28 -10.86 -10.38
N HIS A 61 16.04 -12.19 -10.38
CA HIS A 61 16.73 -13.13 -11.25
C HIS A 61 16.67 -12.71 -12.74
N THR A 62 15.46 -12.44 -13.24
CA THR A 62 15.26 -12.09 -14.65
C THR A 62 15.98 -10.79 -15.00
N ARG A 63 15.90 -9.77 -14.17
CA ARG A 63 16.51 -8.46 -14.38
C ARG A 63 18.03 -8.52 -14.32
N THR A 64 18.60 -9.29 -13.42
CA THR A 64 20.04 -9.50 -13.26
C THR A 64 20.59 -10.67 -14.10
N LYS A 65 19.74 -11.28 -14.94
CA LYS A 65 20.07 -12.42 -15.80
C LYS A 65 20.66 -13.61 -15.03
N GLY A 66 20.18 -13.84 -13.82
CA GLY A 66 20.61 -14.94 -12.96
C GLY A 66 22.00 -14.78 -12.35
N GLN A 67 22.62 -13.60 -12.45
CA GLN A 67 24.00 -13.36 -11.98
C GLN A 67 24.20 -13.74 -10.50
N PHE A 68 23.16 -13.64 -9.69
CA PHE A 68 23.24 -13.83 -8.25
C PHE A 68 22.61 -15.13 -7.76
N ASP A 69 22.11 -16.00 -8.63
CA ASP A 69 21.37 -17.22 -8.26
C ASP A 69 22.18 -18.16 -7.37
N ALA A 70 23.46 -18.40 -7.75
CA ALA A 70 24.32 -19.32 -7.01
C ALA A 70 24.77 -18.77 -5.64
N SER A 71 25.00 -17.45 -5.57
CA SER A 71 25.53 -16.80 -4.35
C SER A 71 24.42 -16.33 -3.39
N HIS A 72 23.25 -15.99 -3.94
CA HIS A 72 22.14 -15.39 -3.17
C HIS A 72 20.77 -16.02 -3.55
N PRO A 73 20.59 -17.35 -3.38
CA PRO A 73 19.37 -18.04 -3.84
C PRO A 73 18.08 -17.59 -3.10
N GLY A 74 18.21 -16.93 -1.96
CA GLY A 74 17.07 -16.35 -1.23
C GLY A 74 16.43 -15.16 -1.93
N ILE A 75 17.23 -14.39 -2.69
CA ILE A 75 16.80 -13.16 -3.37
C ILE A 75 16.90 -13.22 -4.90
N SER A 76 17.57 -14.23 -5.47
CA SER A 76 17.68 -14.45 -6.92
C SER A 76 17.48 -15.92 -7.24
N ALA A 77 16.36 -16.24 -7.92
CA ALA A 77 16.05 -17.59 -8.38
C ALA A 77 15.01 -17.53 -9.52
N PRO A 78 15.03 -18.46 -10.50
CA PRO A 78 14.06 -18.45 -11.60
C PRO A 78 12.64 -18.82 -11.18
N THR A 79 12.45 -19.21 -9.91
CA THR A 79 11.15 -19.62 -9.36
C THR A 79 10.59 -18.57 -8.41
N TRP A 80 9.27 -18.37 -8.48
CA TRP A 80 8.54 -17.53 -7.54
C TRP A 80 8.61 -18.08 -6.10
N GLY A 81 8.26 -17.22 -5.11
CA GLY A 81 8.18 -17.62 -3.72
C GLY A 81 9.39 -17.20 -2.88
N GLY A 82 9.55 -17.83 -1.71
CA GLY A 82 10.56 -17.43 -0.72
C GLY A 82 10.14 -16.20 0.09
N TYR A 83 8.83 -15.87 0.09
CA TYR A 83 8.28 -14.76 0.83
C TYR A 83 8.36 -14.99 2.33
N ILE A 84 8.70 -13.95 3.08
CA ILE A 84 8.70 -13.94 4.55
C ILE A 84 7.64 -12.97 5.10
N GLY A 85 7.20 -12.03 4.27
CA GLY A 85 6.11 -11.11 4.55
C GLY A 85 6.43 -9.96 5.51
N GLY A 86 5.60 -8.93 5.43
CA GLY A 86 5.68 -7.76 6.32
C GLY A 86 7.03 -7.06 6.30
N ALA A 87 7.45 -6.55 7.45
CA ALA A 87 8.69 -5.80 7.58
C ALA A 87 9.97 -6.59 7.21
N ALA A 88 9.92 -7.92 7.28
CA ALA A 88 11.07 -8.76 6.96
C ALA A 88 11.44 -8.77 5.46
N GLU A 89 10.49 -8.39 4.56
CA GLU A 89 10.79 -8.23 3.13
C GLU A 89 11.82 -7.12 2.87
N TYR A 90 11.94 -6.13 3.76
CA TYR A 90 12.96 -5.10 3.65
C TYR A 90 14.38 -5.62 3.84
N GLY A 91 14.58 -6.71 4.59
CA GLY A 91 15.87 -7.40 4.67
C GLY A 91 16.28 -7.99 3.32
N ARG A 92 15.34 -8.64 2.62
CA ARG A 92 15.54 -9.19 1.27
C ARG A 92 15.81 -8.08 0.24
N LEU A 93 15.03 -6.99 0.29
CA LEU A 93 15.28 -5.81 -0.53
C LEU A 93 16.67 -5.23 -0.28
N GLY A 94 17.09 -5.12 0.99
CA GLY A 94 18.40 -4.59 1.35
C GLY A 94 19.56 -5.41 0.81
N GLU A 95 19.46 -6.74 0.88
CA GLU A 95 20.44 -7.67 0.29
C GLU A 95 20.51 -7.49 -1.23
N ALA A 96 19.38 -7.44 -1.93
CA ALA A 96 19.30 -7.22 -3.37
C ALA A 96 19.82 -5.82 -3.78
N TYR A 97 19.46 -4.79 -2.99
CA TYR A 97 19.87 -3.40 -3.26
C TYR A 97 21.39 -3.20 -3.19
N ALA A 98 22.06 -3.92 -2.28
CA ALA A 98 23.52 -3.88 -2.19
C ALA A 98 24.22 -4.49 -3.44
N LEU A 99 23.53 -5.35 -4.19
CA LEU A 99 24.04 -6.00 -5.38
C LEU A 99 23.71 -5.25 -6.68
N SER A 100 22.47 -4.82 -6.82
CA SER A 100 21.97 -4.08 -7.98
C SER A 100 20.81 -3.17 -7.56
N PRO A 101 21.08 -1.88 -7.24
CA PRO A 101 20.10 -0.97 -6.66
C PRO A 101 18.80 -0.85 -7.47
N ASP A 102 18.90 -0.52 -8.76
CA ASP A 102 17.73 -0.28 -9.61
C ASP A 102 16.95 -1.56 -9.86
N ASP A 103 17.63 -2.69 -10.10
CA ASP A 103 16.97 -3.97 -10.30
C ASP A 103 16.27 -4.44 -9.03
N ALA A 104 16.84 -4.16 -7.84
CA ALA A 104 16.24 -4.48 -6.58
C ALA A 104 14.91 -3.70 -6.37
N LEU A 105 14.92 -2.38 -6.56
CA LEU A 105 13.71 -1.55 -6.44
C LEU A 105 12.63 -1.95 -7.44
N GLN A 106 13.03 -2.32 -8.66
CA GLN A 106 12.11 -2.78 -9.70
C GLN A 106 11.56 -4.19 -9.46
N SER A 107 12.20 -4.97 -8.58
CA SER A 107 11.80 -6.33 -8.23
C SER A 107 10.86 -6.40 -7.01
N VAL A 108 10.33 -5.27 -6.60
CA VAL A 108 9.42 -5.14 -5.44
C VAL A 108 8.05 -4.64 -5.92
N SER A 109 6.98 -5.18 -5.37
CA SER A 109 5.66 -4.55 -5.41
C SER A 109 5.52 -3.59 -4.22
N TRP A 110 4.86 -2.43 -4.44
CA TRP A 110 4.88 -1.32 -3.50
C TRP A 110 3.47 -0.82 -3.14
N GLY A 111 3.25 -0.58 -1.86
CA GLY A 111 2.15 0.23 -1.35
C GLY A 111 0.77 -0.41 -1.43
N ILE A 112 -0.26 0.44 -1.47
CA ILE A 112 -1.67 0.04 -1.33
C ILE A 112 -2.17 -0.86 -2.48
N ALA A 113 -1.65 -0.71 -3.68
CA ALA A 113 -2.08 -1.47 -4.86
C ALA A 113 -1.06 -2.52 -5.31
N GLN A 114 0.06 -2.68 -4.60
CA GLN A 114 1.10 -3.68 -4.87
C GLN A 114 1.58 -3.69 -6.35
N VAL A 115 1.66 -2.51 -6.99
CA VAL A 115 2.21 -2.39 -8.33
C VAL A 115 3.72 -2.60 -8.29
N MET A 116 4.22 -3.45 -9.19
CA MET A 116 5.65 -3.75 -9.29
C MET A 116 6.47 -2.52 -9.68
N GLY A 117 7.63 -2.34 -9.05
CA GLY A 117 8.52 -1.21 -9.31
C GLY A 117 8.99 -1.10 -10.75
N PHE A 118 9.10 -2.21 -11.50
CA PHE A 118 9.43 -2.14 -12.93
C PHE A 118 8.34 -1.47 -13.79
N ASN A 119 7.13 -1.27 -13.24
CA ASN A 119 6.04 -0.54 -13.87
C ASN A 119 6.09 0.98 -13.61
N PHE A 120 7.21 1.53 -13.15
CA PHE A 120 7.32 2.98 -12.88
C PHE A 120 6.95 3.84 -14.10
N SER A 121 7.37 3.46 -15.31
CA SER A 121 7.07 4.20 -16.53
C SER A 121 5.58 4.11 -16.93
N PRO A 122 4.93 2.93 -16.99
CA PRO A 122 3.47 2.84 -17.10
C PRO A 122 2.71 3.58 -16.01
N SER A 123 3.28 3.70 -14.81
CA SER A 123 2.71 4.48 -13.70
C SER A 123 2.90 6.00 -13.84
N GLY A 124 3.49 6.47 -14.96
CA GLY A 124 3.64 7.89 -15.27
C GLY A 124 4.88 8.54 -14.64
N LEU A 125 5.88 7.74 -14.22
CA LEU A 125 7.07 8.23 -13.51
C LEU A 125 8.34 8.03 -14.36
N SER A 126 9.35 8.90 -14.14
CA SER A 126 10.56 8.95 -14.95
C SER A 126 11.61 7.92 -14.54
N SER A 127 11.57 7.49 -13.27
CA SER A 127 12.52 6.54 -12.70
C SER A 127 11.87 5.67 -11.63
N VAL A 128 12.48 4.53 -11.32
CA VAL A 128 12.05 3.71 -10.18
C VAL A 128 12.30 4.44 -8.85
N GLN A 129 13.28 5.33 -8.78
CA GLN A 129 13.55 6.17 -7.60
C GLN A 129 12.40 7.14 -7.35
N ASP A 130 11.87 7.81 -8.39
CA ASP A 130 10.69 8.67 -8.27
C ASP A 130 9.48 7.87 -7.82
N TYR A 131 9.32 6.64 -8.35
CA TYR A 131 8.25 5.72 -7.96
C TYR A 131 8.32 5.38 -6.46
N VAL A 132 9.49 4.99 -5.96
CA VAL A 132 9.69 4.64 -4.54
C VAL A 132 9.53 5.87 -3.64
N GLN A 133 10.04 7.05 -4.06
CA GLN A 133 9.84 8.30 -3.32
C GLN A 133 8.36 8.66 -3.22
N GLY A 134 7.58 8.49 -4.30
CA GLY A 134 6.12 8.65 -4.28
C GLY A 134 5.45 7.64 -3.34
N ALA A 135 5.86 6.37 -3.37
CA ALA A 135 5.35 5.34 -2.48
C ALA A 135 5.63 5.67 -1.00
N CYS A 136 6.77 6.30 -0.70
CA CYS A 136 7.11 6.81 0.63
C CYS A 136 6.32 8.06 1.03
N ALA A 137 5.88 8.87 0.08
CA ALA A 137 5.23 10.16 0.36
C ALA A 137 3.80 9.97 0.89
N SER A 138 2.94 9.30 0.15
CA SER A 138 1.53 9.15 0.52
C SER A 138 0.86 7.97 -0.17
N GLU A 139 -0.24 7.47 0.42
CA GLU A 139 -1.13 6.53 -0.27
C GLU A 139 -1.81 7.17 -1.49
N GLY A 140 -2.00 8.50 -1.49
CA GLY A 140 -2.47 9.23 -2.67
C GLY A 140 -1.51 9.11 -3.85
N ALA A 141 -0.19 9.25 -3.62
CA ALA A 141 0.82 9.04 -4.65
C ALA A 141 0.88 7.56 -5.11
N GLN A 142 0.72 6.60 -4.19
CA GLN A 142 0.62 5.19 -4.53
C GLN A 142 -0.61 4.90 -5.40
N LEU A 143 -1.75 5.50 -5.07
CA LEU A 143 -3.00 5.36 -5.81
C LEU A 143 -2.93 6.04 -7.19
N LEU A 144 -2.26 7.19 -7.30
CA LEU A 144 -2.04 7.87 -8.58
C LEU A 144 -1.17 7.03 -9.52
N ALA A 145 -0.09 6.43 -9.00
CA ALA A 145 0.75 5.51 -9.77
C ALA A 145 -0.04 4.28 -10.27
N PHE A 146 -0.89 3.73 -9.41
CA PHE A 146 -1.81 2.65 -9.76
C PHE A 146 -2.83 3.07 -10.82
N GLN A 147 -3.48 4.22 -10.67
CA GLN A 147 -4.41 4.78 -11.66
C GLN A 147 -3.76 4.89 -13.04
N ASN A 148 -2.57 5.49 -13.11
CA ASN A 148 -1.85 5.66 -14.37
C ASN A 148 -1.46 4.32 -14.99
N PHE A 149 -1.04 3.35 -14.16
CA PHE A 149 -0.76 1.99 -14.61
C PHE A 149 -2.01 1.33 -15.23
N LEU A 150 -3.18 1.42 -14.59
CA LEU A 150 -4.43 0.86 -15.12
C LEU A 150 -4.86 1.53 -16.45
N LEU A 151 -4.70 2.85 -16.54
CA LEU A 151 -4.99 3.59 -17.77
C LEU A 151 -4.05 3.19 -18.91
N HIS A 152 -2.74 3.09 -18.62
CA HIS A 152 -1.72 2.75 -19.61
C HIS A 152 -1.89 1.32 -20.15
N THR A 153 -2.26 0.39 -19.29
CA THR A 153 -2.41 -1.03 -19.66
C THR A 153 -3.79 -1.40 -20.18
N GLY A 154 -4.74 -0.46 -20.18
CA GLY A 154 -6.12 -0.69 -20.61
C GLY A 154 -7.00 -1.43 -19.60
N VAL A 155 -6.47 -1.76 -18.42
CA VAL A 155 -7.24 -2.45 -17.35
C VAL A 155 -8.34 -1.57 -16.78
N ALA A 156 -8.20 -0.24 -16.86
CA ALA A 156 -9.22 0.71 -16.40
C ALA A 156 -10.60 0.47 -17.02
N GLN A 157 -10.65 0.16 -18.32
CA GLN A 157 -11.92 -0.12 -19.01
C GLN A 157 -12.59 -1.40 -18.50
N ALA A 158 -11.80 -2.45 -18.26
CA ALA A 158 -12.30 -3.71 -17.69
C ALA A 158 -12.80 -3.50 -16.25
N LEU A 159 -12.09 -2.70 -15.44
CA LEU A 159 -12.51 -2.34 -14.09
C LEU A 159 -13.83 -1.58 -14.07
N ALA A 160 -13.98 -0.55 -14.93
CA ALA A 160 -15.20 0.23 -15.07
C ALA A 160 -16.40 -0.61 -15.56
N ALA A 161 -16.14 -1.62 -16.39
CA ALA A 161 -17.15 -2.55 -16.88
C ALA A 161 -17.42 -3.74 -15.91
N HIS A 162 -16.71 -3.84 -14.78
CA HIS A 162 -16.75 -4.96 -13.85
C HIS A 162 -16.41 -6.30 -14.53
N ASP A 163 -15.60 -6.29 -15.58
CA ASP A 163 -15.08 -7.50 -16.22
C ASP A 163 -13.90 -8.06 -15.42
N TRP A 164 -14.24 -8.78 -14.36
CA TRP A 164 -13.25 -9.29 -13.40
C TRP A 164 -12.27 -10.29 -14.03
N ASN A 165 -12.66 -11.01 -15.08
CA ASN A 165 -11.76 -11.92 -15.78
C ASN A 165 -10.67 -11.14 -16.54
N SER A 166 -11.05 -10.08 -17.24
CA SER A 166 -10.10 -9.21 -17.93
C SER A 166 -9.22 -8.45 -16.95
N VAL A 167 -9.77 -7.94 -15.83
CA VAL A 167 -8.97 -7.34 -14.76
C VAL A 167 -7.95 -8.36 -14.22
N ALA A 168 -8.39 -9.59 -13.88
CA ALA A 168 -7.51 -10.63 -13.36
C ALA A 168 -6.39 -10.99 -14.35
N LEU A 169 -6.72 -11.17 -15.62
CA LEU A 169 -5.76 -11.55 -16.66
C LEU A 169 -4.68 -10.48 -16.87
N HIS A 170 -5.07 -9.23 -17.00
CA HIS A 170 -4.17 -8.14 -17.38
C HIS A 170 -3.45 -7.50 -16.18
N TYR A 171 -4.02 -7.62 -14.98
CA TYR A 171 -3.41 -7.09 -13.76
C TYR A 171 -2.53 -8.14 -13.03
N ASN A 172 -3.09 -9.32 -12.76
CA ASN A 172 -2.43 -10.37 -11.98
C ASN A 172 -1.71 -11.43 -12.86
N GLY A 173 -1.95 -11.41 -14.18
CA GLY A 173 -1.39 -12.39 -15.11
C GLY A 173 -2.22 -13.67 -15.26
N SER A 174 -1.76 -14.58 -16.16
CA SER A 174 -2.54 -15.75 -16.59
C SER A 174 -2.62 -16.91 -15.58
N GLY A 175 -1.84 -16.85 -14.49
CA GLY A 175 -1.63 -18.04 -13.64
C GLY A 175 -2.82 -18.48 -12.79
N GLN A 176 -3.71 -17.59 -12.38
CA GLN A 176 -4.85 -17.89 -11.49
C GLN A 176 -6.05 -16.98 -11.77
N VAL A 177 -6.36 -16.73 -13.04
CA VAL A 177 -7.40 -15.78 -13.47
C VAL A 177 -8.74 -16.03 -12.76
N ALA A 178 -9.25 -17.24 -12.76
CA ALA A 178 -10.55 -17.55 -12.17
C ALA A 178 -10.59 -17.32 -10.65
N VAL A 179 -9.51 -17.64 -9.94
CA VAL A 179 -9.42 -17.44 -8.49
C VAL A 179 -9.37 -15.96 -8.15
N TYR A 180 -8.53 -15.20 -8.85
CA TYR A 180 -8.39 -13.76 -8.64
C TYR A 180 -9.68 -13.02 -9.02
N ALA A 181 -10.28 -13.33 -10.18
CA ALA A 181 -11.57 -12.77 -10.60
C ALA A 181 -12.69 -13.06 -9.60
N GLY A 182 -12.73 -14.31 -9.06
CA GLY A 182 -13.69 -14.68 -8.03
C GLY A 182 -13.55 -13.86 -6.74
N ARG A 183 -12.30 -13.55 -6.31
CA ARG A 183 -12.03 -12.69 -5.16
C ARG A 183 -12.48 -11.26 -5.42
N LEU A 184 -12.19 -10.71 -6.61
CA LEU A 184 -12.65 -9.38 -7.01
C LEU A 184 -14.17 -9.27 -6.99
N ALA A 185 -14.87 -10.24 -7.60
CA ALA A 185 -16.34 -10.28 -7.64
C ALA A 185 -16.94 -10.34 -6.23
N ALA A 186 -16.38 -11.17 -5.34
CA ALA A 186 -16.84 -11.31 -3.97
C ALA A 186 -16.64 -10.02 -3.16
N ASN A 187 -15.46 -9.37 -3.29
CA ASN A 187 -15.20 -8.11 -2.63
C ASN A 187 -16.10 -6.99 -3.18
N TYR A 188 -16.28 -6.93 -4.50
CA TYR A 188 -17.19 -5.98 -5.12
C TYR A 188 -18.63 -6.14 -4.59
N ALA A 189 -19.13 -7.36 -4.53
CA ALA A 189 -20.45 -7.64 -3.97
C ALA A 189 -20.57 -7.17 -2.51
N THR A 190 -19.52 -7.33 -1.72
CA THR A 190 -19.46 -6.81 -0.34
C THR A 190 -19.51 -5.28 -0.32
N MET A 191 -18.74 -4.63 -1.18
CA MET A 191 -18.67 -3.15 -1.26
C MET A 191 -19.90 -2.50 -1.89
N GLN A 192 -20.87 -3.27 -2.44
CA GLN A 192 -22.17 -2.74 -2.84
C GLN A 192 -23.03 -2.28 -1.65
N ASP A 193 -22.75 -2.76 -0.45
CA ASP A 193 -23.32 -2.21 0.79
C ASP A 193 -22.55 -0.94 1.18
N PRO A 194 -23.17 0.26 1.15
CA PRO A 194 -22.50 1.50 1.51
C PRO A 194 -21.87 1.50 2.90
N SER A 195 -22.40 0.70 3.83
CA SER A 195 -21.83 0.56 5.17
C SER A 195 -20.50 -0.20 5.21
N LYS A 196 -20.09 -0.83 4.11
CA LYS A 196 -18.83 -1.56 3.94
C LYS A 196 -17.77 -0.76 3.20
N ILE A 197 -18.16 0.35 2.55
CA ILE A 197 -17.21 1.27 1.94
C ILE A 197 -16.40 1.95 3.06
N PRO A 198 -15.06 1.88 3.03
CA PRO A 198 -14.22 2.54 4.02
C PRO A 198 -14.46 4.05 4.10
N ASP A 199 -14.75 4.58 5.29
CA ASP A 199 -14.69 6.01 5.54
C ASP A 199 -13.22 6.44 5.56
N LEU A 200 -12.83 7.39 4.69
CA LEU A 200 -11.44 7.80 4.51
C LEU A 200 -10.87 8.55 5.73
N ASN A 201 -11.68 9.32 6.46
CA ASN A 201 -11.22 9.96 7.70
C ASN A 201 -10.98 8.92 8.79
N VAL A 202 -11.88 7.94 8.93
CA VAL A 202 -11.71 6.85 9.89
C VAL A 202 -10.46 6.03 9.53
N ARG A 203 -10.29 5.70 8.25
CA ARG A 203 -9.14 4.96 7.76
C ARG A 203 -7.82 5.72 7.98
N ALA A 204 -7.79 7.02 7.70
CA ALA A 204 -6.63 7.87 7.96
C ALA A 204 -6.29 7.93 9.47
N ALA A 205 -7.31 8.09 10.33
CA ALA A 205 -7.12 8.06 11.77
C ALA A 205 -6.58 6.71 12.27
N GLN A 206 -7.10 5.59 11.75
CA GLN A 206 -6.60 4.26 12.06
C GLN A 206 -5.13 4.09 11.65
N LEU A 207 -4.75 4.55 10.46
CA LEU A 207 -3.37 4.50 9.98
C LEU A 207 -2.44 5.30 10.89
N TYR A 208 -2.78 6.55 11.20
CA TYR A 208 -1.96 7.41 12.05
C TYR A 208 -1.89 6.93 13.50
N LEU A 209 -2.98 6.43 14.06
CA LEU A 209 -2.99 5.79 15.39
C LEU A 209 -2.09 4.56 15.41
N THR A 210 -2.07 3.75 14.34
CA THR A 210 -1.15 2.61 14.21
C THR A 210 0.31 3.06 14.22
N PHE A 211 0.65 4.14 13.50
CA PHE A 211 1.98 4.71 13.49
C PHE A 211 2.39 5.25 14.87
N LEU A 212 1.50 5.98 15.56
CA LEU A 212 1.73 6.50 16.91
C LEU A 212 1.87 5.36 17.93
N ALA A 213 1.03 4.32 17.83
CA ALA A 213 1.14 3.15 18.70
C ALA A 213 2.52 2.49 18.60
N THR A 214 3.05 2.37 17.38
CA THR A 214 4.36 1.78 17.10
C THR A 214 5.50 2.70 17.54
N SER A 215 5.50 3.94 17.11
CA SER A 215 6.58 4.89 17.39
C SER A 215 6.73 5.24 18.88
N LEU A 216 5.61 5.29 19.61
CA LEU A 216 5.59 5.59 21.05
C LEU A 216 5.60 4.33 21.92
N ASN A 217 5.65 3.14 21.31
CA ASN A 217 5.49 1.86 22.00
C ASN A 217 4.27 1.86 22.95
N ASN A 218 3.15 2.41 22.47
CA ASN A 218 1.94 2.57 23.27
C ASN A 218 0.77 1.76 22.68
N PRO A 219 0.51 0.54 23.17
CA PRO A 219 -0.54 -0.33 22.64
C PRO A 219 -1.96 0.21 22.83
N ALA A 220 -2.18 1.20 23.71
CA ALA A 220 -3.48 1.83 23.89
C ALA A 220 -3.90 2.67 22.67
N LEU A 221 -2.95 3.08 21.82
CA LEU A 221 -3.20 3.80 20.59
C LEU A 221 -3.47 2.88 19.39
N ASN A 222 -3.40 1.55 19.54
CA ASN A 222 -3.60 0.61 18.44
C ASN A 222 -5.10 0.45 18.12
N PRO A 223 -5.58 0.84 16.93
CA PRO A 223 -7.01 0.79 16.55
C PRO A 223 -7.51 -0.63 16.24
N LYS A 224 -6.60 -1.63 16.18
CA LYS A 224 -6.87 -3.05 15.87
C LYS A 224 -7.21 -3.36 14.41
N GLY A 225 -7.06 -2.41 13.51
CA GLY A 225 -7.26 -2.57 12.07
C GLY A 225 -7.27 -1.24 11.34
N ILE A 226 -7.11 -1.30 10.01
CA ILE A 226 -7.19 -0.13 9.11
C ILE A 226 -8.23 -0.48 8.04
N ASP A 227 -9.50 -0.48 8.46
CA ASP A 227 -10.64 -0.90 7.62
C ASP A 227 -11.59 0.24 7.25
N GLY A 228 -11.39 1.45 7.82
CA GLY A 228 -12.27 2.59 7.62
C GLY A 228 -13.58 2.51 8.41
N MET A 229 -13.69 1.59 9.40
CA MET A 229 -14.88 1.43 10.25
C MET A 229 -14.59 1.93 11.67
N ALA A 230 -15.43 2.84 12.19
CA ALA A 230 -15.28 3.41 13.52
C ALA A 230 -15.77 2.44 14.61
N GLY A 231 -15.11 1.29 14.73
CA GLY A 231 -15.42 0.30 15.76
C GLY A 231 -14.86 0.65 17.15
N PRO A 232 -15.18 -0.17 18.19
CA PRO A 232 -14.73 0.07 19.57
C PRO A 232 -13.20 0.18 19.70
N GLY A 233 -12.43 -0.57 18.93
CA GLY A 233 -10.96 -0.49 18.91
C GLY A 233 -10.47 0.87 18.44
N THR A 234 -11.00 1.37 17.32
CA THR A 234 -10.68 2.69 16.77
C THR A 234 -11.05 3.82 17.73
N LEU A 235 -12.29 3.80 18.27
CA LEU A 235 -12.74 4.83 19.22
C LEU A 235 -11.97 4.78 20.54
N GLY A 236 -11.60 3.58 21.02
CA GLY A 236 -10.76 3.42 22.20
C GLY A 236 -9.38 4.04 22.02
N ALA A 237 -8.74 3.78 20.88
CA ALA A 237 -7.43 4.33 20.53
C ALA A 237 -7.49 5.86 20.36
N LEU A 238 -8.51 6.37 19.66
CA LEU A 238 -8.74 7.82 19.51
C LEU A 238 -8.89 8.50 20.87
N ASN A 239 -9.73 7.97 21.76
CA ASN A 239 -9.92 8.50 23.10
C ASN A 239 -8.64 8.47 23.93
N ALA A 240 -7.81 7.45 23.78
CA ALA A 240 -6.49 7.39 24.44
C ALA A 240 -5.56 8.51 23.92
N PHE A 241 -5.52 8.72 22.60
CA PHE A 241 -4.78 9.82 21.98
C PHE A 241 -5.25 11.18 22.50
N GLN A 242 -6.56 11.45 22.43
CA GLN A 242 -7.15 12.73 22.86
C GLN A 242 -6.84 13.03 24.32
N ARG A 243 -7.00 12.08 25.22
CA ARG A 243 -6.66 12.26 26.65
C ARG A 243 -5.18 12.56 26.86
N SER A 244 -4.28 11.87 26.15
CA SER A 244 -2.83 12.09 26.30
C SER A 244 -2.36 13.45 25.77
N HIS A 245 -3.16 14.10 24.91
CA HIS A 245 -2.90 15.42 24.34
C HIS A 245 -3.77 16.55 24.94
N GLY A 246 -4.51 16.26 26.04
CA GLY A 246 -5.38 17.26 26.68
C GLY A 246 -6.56 17.71 25.83
N LEU A 247 -6.97 16.89 24.85
CA LEU A 247 -8.09 17.16 23.97
C LEU A 247 -9.39 16.59 24.55
N ALA A 248 -10.52 17.21 24.25
CA ALA A 248 -11.83 16.64 24.57
C ALA A 248 -12.03 15.33 23.81
N THR A 249 -12.53 14.31 24.50
CA THR A 249 -12.84 13.01 23.87
C THR A 249 -14.09 13.13 23.00
N THR A 250 -14.04 12.56 21.80
CA THR A 250 -15.16 12.53 20.86
C THR A 250 -15.24 11.16 20.19
N SER A 251 -16.43 10.79 19.72
CA SER A 251 -16.62 9.64 18.84
C SER A 251 -16.62 10.02 17.35
N THR A 252 -16.54 11.30 17.02
CA THR A 252 -16.51 11.80 15.66
C THR A 252 -15.06 11.80 15.15
N ILE A 253 -14.86 11.27 13.94
CA ILE A 253 -13.59 11.26 13.24
C ILE A 253 -13.77 12.05 11.95
N ASP A 254 -13.41 13.30 12.00
CA ASP A 254 -13.47 14.25 10.89
C ASP A 254 -12.07 14.70 10.44
N ALA A 255 -12.00 15.58 9.44
CA ALA A 255 -10.76 16.10 8.92
C ALA A 255 -9.90 16.81 10.00
N SER A 256 -10.51 17.43 10.99
CA SER A 256 -9.79 18.11 12.09
C SER A 256 -9.12 17.08 13.02
N THR A 257 -9.81 16.00 13.30
CA THR A 257 -9.26 14.85 14.04
C THR A 257 -8.09 14.22 13.31
N VAL A 258 -8.23 13.98 12.00
CA VAL A 258 -7.15 13.45 11.15
C VAL A 258 -5.94 14.40 11.14
N ALA A 259 -6.16 15.71 11.00
CA ALA A 259 -5.08 16.70 11.02
C ALA A 259 -4.33 16.72 12.38
N ALA A 260 -5.04 16.61 13.50
CA ALA A 260 -4.42 16.53 14.83
C ALA A 260 -3.55 15.28 14.99
N LEU A 261 -4.01 14.12 14.51
CA LEU A 261 -3.25 12.89 14.51
C LEU A 261 -2.01 12.98 13.62
N ALA A 262 -2.15 13.55 12.40
CA ALA A 262 -1.05 13.76 11.47
C ALA A 262 0.04 14.67 12.07
N ALA A 263 -0.37 15.76 12.74
CA ALA A 263 0.54 16.71 13.39
C ALA A 263 1.33 16.09 14.56
N ALA A 264 0.80 15.05 15.19
CA ALA A 264 1.45 14.33 16.27
C ALA A 264 2.47 13.27 15.78
N LEU A 265 2.50 12.97 14.48
CA LEU A 265 3.46 12.00 13.93
C LEU A 265 4.89 12.52 14.07
N PRO A 266 5.88 11.65 14.34
CA PRO A 266 7.28 12.01 14.21
C PRO A 266 7.61 12.57 12.82
N ALA A 267 8.68 13.33 12.71
CA ALA A 267 9.20 13.77 11.41
C ALA A 267 9.37 12.59 10.45
N ALA A 268 9.38 12.88 9.14
CA ALA A 268 9.61 11.87 8.12
C ALA A 268 10.88 11.06 8.42
N ALA A 269 10.77 9.74 8.31
CA ALA A 269 11.87 8.81 8.57
C ALA A 269 12.53 8.38 7.26
N SER A 270 13.84 8.12 7.30
CA SER A 270 14.53 7.44 6.20
C SER A 270 13.99 6.02 6.04
N LEU A 271 13.91 5.55 4.79
CA LEU A 271 13.46 4.18 4.49
C LEU A 271 14.53 3.19 4.96
N ALA A 272 14.29 2.59 6.13
CA ALA A 272 15.18 1.61 6.74
C ALA A 272 15.04 0.23 6.09
N LEU A 273 16.17 -0.49 5.95
CA LEU A 273 16.24 -1.85 5.38
C LEU A 273 16.15 -2.97 6.43
N GLN A 274 16.06 -2.60 7.71
CA GLN A 274 15.93 -3.57 8.82
C GLN A 274 14.91 -3.08 9.84
#